data_07518edc5ef149e2c61a41997c8c522e
#
_entry.id   07518edc5ef149e2c61a41997c8c522e
#
_cell.length_a   1.000
_cell.length_b   1.000
_cell.length_c   1.000
_cell.angle_alpha   90.00
_cell.angle_beta   90.00
_cell.angle_gamma   90.00
#
_symmetry.space_group_name_H-M   'P 1'
#
loop_
_entity.id
_entity.type
_entity.pdbx_description
1 polymer ?
#
loop_
_entity_poly.entity_id
_entity_poly.type
_entity_poly.pdbx_seq_one_letter_code
_entity_poly.pdbx_strand_id
1 'polypeptide(L)'
;APIYGVCRCGGPPECLKLSECAEDIGRQEGLAGKGKNNPMRPTDTPTDVAEEARAKGMNHKMLCSFTDGSKTQLEMCALSNATGYPVDVPGMHGEACSVDELASKLVPGSAGGVMSSEGPFVEYVTGNVAPGVFVIAKSTNDVVTHELDYLKLGKGPYYALYRPYHLASIEANLSIGEAIIDGRSTFHPIGWTSEVTAVAKSDLVAGTKLEGIGGHHVHGFTVAAAQAAAADAVPIGLIAGCTLVRDVAAGATVSYADVELDEGRPIVAMRRLQDAMLANGTLG
;
A
#
# COMPACT_ATOMS: atom_id res chain seq x y z
N ALA A 1 7.11 13.50 -24.26
CA ALA A 1 7.75 12.40 -23.56
C ALA A 1 6.79 11.20 -23.54
N PRO A 2 7.25 9.99 -23.81
CA PRO A 2 6.35 8.84 -23.79
C PRO A 2 5.87 8.60 -22.34
N ILE A 3 4.56 8.61 -22.17
CA ILE A 3 3.92 8.22 -20.89
C ILE A 3 4.06 6.70 -20.80
N TYR A 4 5.15 6.24 -20.23
CA TYR A 4 5.34 4.84 -19.86
C TYR A 4 5.01 4.66 -18.39
N GLY A 5 3.73 4.78 -18.07
CA GLY A 5 3.28 4.49 -16.73
C GLY A 5 2.89 3.02 -16.62
N VAL A 6 3.60 2.28 -15.83
CA VAL A 6 3.25 0.92 -15.44
C VAL A 6 3.36 0.83 -13.95
N CYS A 7 2.24 0.80 -13.25
CA CYS A 7 2.28 0.37 -11.87
C CYS A 7 2.17 -1.15 -11.83
N ARG A 8 3.14 -1.78 -11.25
CA ARG A 8 3.11 -3.21 -10.95
C ARG A 8 2.52 -3.40 -9.57
N CYS A 9 1.61 -4.31 -9.40
CA CYS A 9 1.32 -4.86 -8.08
C CYS A 9 2.57 -5.55 -7.58
N GLY A 10 3.24 -4.92 -6.62
CA GLY A 10 4.52 -5.38 -6.10
C GLY A 10 5.75 -4.79 -6.80
N GLY A 11 5.56 -3.79 -7.65
CA GLY A 11 6.69 -3.11 -8.27
C GLY A 11 6.38 -1.67 -8.64
N PRO A 12 7.09 -0.75 -8.09
CA PRO A 12 6.88 0.69 -8.12
C PRO A 12 7.52 1.51 -9.20
N PRO A 13 8.44 1.04 -10.08
CA PRO A 13 9.13 1.97 -10.96
C PRO A 13 8.21 2.75 -11.88
N GLU A 14 7.03 2.25 -12.08
CA GLU A 14 6.11 2.84 -13.02
C GLU A 14 5.09 3.78 -12.38
N CYS A 15 4.80 3.57 -11.09
CA CYS A 15 4.20 4.61 -10.27
C CYS A 15 5.18 5.77 -10.04
N LEU A 16 6.48 5.48 -9.86
CA LEU A 16 7.52 6.49 -9.84
C LEU A 16 7.60 7.24 -11.16
N LYS A 17 7.59 6.55 -12.30
CA LYS A 17 7.57 7.21 -13.62
C LYS A 17 6.31 8.03 -13.87
N LEU A 18 5.15 7.63 -13.35
CA LEU A 18 3.95 8.45 -13.41
C LEU A 18 4.04 9.65 -12.46
N SER A 19 4.65 9.51 -11.29
CA SER A 19 4.91 10.64 -10.41
C SER A 19 5.99 11.58 -10.99
N GLU A 20 7.05 11.05 -11.59
CA GLU A 20 8.04 11.81 -12.35
C GLU A 20 7.38 12.56 -13.53
N CYS A 21 6.50 11.90 -14.29
CA CYS A 21 5.72 12.56 -15.35
C CYS A 21 4.81 13.65 -14.77
N ALA A 22 4.27 13.46 -13.58
CA ALA A 22 3.47 14.48 -12.91
C ALA A 22 4.31 15.67 -12.45
N GLU A 23 5.58 15.46 -12.09
CA GLU A 23 6.55 16.53 -11.83
C GLU A 23 6.93 17.27 -13.12
N ASP A 24 7.18 16.53 -14.22
CA ASP A 24 7.48 17.09 -15.52
C ASP A 24 6.38 17.99 -16.10
N ILE A 25 5.13 17.80 -15.69
CA ILE A 25 4.02 18.69 -16.04
C ILE A 25 3.80 19.85 -15.05
N GLY A 26 4.82 20.14 -14.23
CA GLY A 26 4.84 21.31 -13.36
C GLY A 26 4.11 21.12 -12.04
N ARG A 27 4.07 19.90 -11.51
CA ARG A 27 3.38 19.56 -10.29
C ARG A 27 4.33 19.20 -9.16
N GLN A 28 4.05 19.68 -7.97
CA GLN A 28 4.75 19.30 -6.73
C GLN A 28 3.95 18.34 -5.83
N GLU A 29 2.73 17.97 -6.23
CA GLU A 29 1.77 17.24 -5.42
C GLU A 29 1.12 16.12 -6.21
N GLY A 30 0.91 14.97 -5.62
CA GLY A 30 0.31 13.82 -6.26
C GLY A 30 -0.19 12.74 -5.33
N LEU A 31 -0.91 11.85 -5.92
CA LEU A 31 -1.39 10.66 -5.29
C LEU A 31 -1.16 9.50 -6.26
N ALA A 32 -0.49 8.46 -5.79
CA ALA A 32 -0.31 7.22 -6.52
C ALA A 32 -1.10 6.10 -5.84
N GLY A 33 -1.76 5.26 -6.62
CA GLY A 33 -2.58 4.23 -6.03
C GLY A 33 -3.05 3.14 -6.99
N LYS A 34 -3.83 2.24 -6.47
CA LYS A 34 -4.38 1.10 -7.19
C LYS A 34 -5.87 0.88 -6.93
N GLY A 35 -6.53 0.21 -7.87
CA GLY A 35 -7.90 -0.27 -7.71
C GLY A 35 -7.95 -1.64 -7.01
N LYS A 36 -8.99 -1.83 -6.20
CA LYS A 36 -9.36 -3.09 -5.55
C LYS A 36 -10.83 -3.41 -5.88
N ASN A 37 -11.12 -4.64 -6.30
CA ASN A 37 -12.48 -5.02 -6.76
C ASN A 37 -13.55 -4.85 -5.68
N ASN A 38 -13.26 -5.30 -4.45
CA ASN A 38 -14.22 -5.34 -3.36
C ASN A 38 -13.73 -4.56 -2.15
N PRO A 39 -14.62 -4.00 -1.33
CA PRO A 39 -14.27 -3.46 -0.02
C PRO A 39 -13.51 -4.46 0.83
N MET A 40 -12.68 -3.96 1.72
CA MET A 40 -12.00 -4.81 2.70
C MET A 40 -13.00 -5.32 3.75
N ARG A 41 -12.75 -6.54 4.20
CA ARG A 41 -13.44 -7.18 5.32
C ARG A 41 -12.35 -7.61 6.33
N PRO A 42 -11.86 -6.71 7.17
CA PRO A 42 -10.68 -6.92 8.00
C PRO A 42 -10.77 -8.12 8.94
N THR A 43 -12.00 -8.49 9.33
CA THR A 43 -12.26 -9.64 10.23
C THR A 43 -12.38 -10.98 9.50
N ASP A 44 -12.36 -11.01 8.16
CA ASP A 44 -12.39 -12.28 7.43
C ASP A 44 -11.24 -13.19 7.85
N THR A 45 -11.57 -14.48 8.03
CA THR A 45 -10.61 -15.55 8.33
C THR A 45 -10.49 -16.50 7.14
N PRO A 46 -9.46 -17.35 7.09
CA PRO A 46 -9.38 -18.41 6.08
C PRO A 46 -10.61 -19.32 6.05
N THR A 47 -11.28 -19.49 7.18
CA THR A 47 -12.50 -20.29 7.29
C THR A 47 -13.67 -19.63 6.58
N ASP A 48 -13.84 -18.32 6.74
CA ASP A 48 -14.95 -17.56 6.14
C ASP A 48 -14.89 -17.55 4.61
N VAL A 49 -13.69 -17.58 4.04
CA VAL A 49 -13.47 -17.55 2.60
C VAL A 49 -13.18 -18.92 1.98
N ALA A 50 -13.27 -20.00 2.77
CA ALA A 50 -12.85 -21.35 2.32
C ALA A 50 -13.65 -21.88 1.13
N GLU A 51 -14.96 -21.64 1.10
CA GLU A 51 -15.84 -22.06 0.01
C GLU A 51 -15.56 -21.29 -1.27
N GLU A 52 -15.43 -19.98 -1.17
CA GLU A 52 -15.05 -19.09 -2.27
C GLU A 52 -13.68 -19.46 -2.84
N ALA A 53 -12.71 -19.74 -1.97
CA ALA A 53 -11.37 -20.16 -2.36
C ALA A 53 -11.40 -21.49 -3.14
N ARG A 54 -12.19 -22.46 -2.67
CA ARG A 54 -12.38 -23.73 -3.36
C ARG A 54 -12.99 -23.55 -4.73
N ALA A 55 -14.04 -22.73 -4.84
CA ALA A 55 -14.72 -22.43 -6.11
C ALA A 55 -13.77 -21.75 -7.13
N LYS A 56 -12.83 -20.96 -6.65
CA LYS A 56 -11.84 -20.24 -7.47
C LYS A 56 -10.52 -21.03 -7.68
N GLY A 57 -10.38 -22.21 -7.11
CA GLY A 57 -9.12 -22.97 -7.15
C GLY A 57 -7.96 -22.28 -6.43
N MET A 58 -8.23 -21.47 -5.42
CA MET A 58 -7.26 -20.66 -4.68
C MET A 58 -6.96 -21.24 -3.30
N ASN A 59 -5.78 -20.95 -2.78
CA ASN A 59 -5.46 -21.17 -1.38
C ASN A 59 -6.28 -20.21 -0.49
N HIS A 60 -6.95 -20.73 0.54
CA HIS A 60 -7.83 -19.95 1.40
C HIS A 60 -7.10 -18.86 2.21
N LYS A 61 -5.86 -19.08 2.64
CA LYS A 61 -5.06 -18.01 3.28
C LYS A 61 -4.69 -16.90 2.31
N MET A 62 -4.39 -17.26 1.05
CA MET A 62 -4.14 -16.28 0.01
C MET A 62 -5.40 -15.46 -0.26
N LEU A 63 -6.56 -16.10 -0.44
CA LEU A 63 -7.82 -15.37 -0.65
C LEU A 63 -8.14 -14.50 0.56
N CYS A 64 -7.97 -15.02 1.79
CA CYS A 64 -8.17 -14.24 3.00
C CYS A 64 -7.31 -12.98 3.03
N SER A 65 -6.03 -13.04 2.63
CA SER A 65 -5.16 -11.85 2.57
C SER A 65 -5.64 -10.78 1.56
N PHE A 66 -6.44 -11.17 0.59
CA PHE A 66 -7.10 -10.21 -0.31
C PHE A 66 -8.36 -9.61 0.33
N THR A 67 -9.16 -10.44 1.00
CA THR A 67 -10.45 -9.98 1.56
C THR A 67 -10.27 -9.19 2.84
N ASP A 68 -9.33 -9.58 3.72
CA ASP A 68 -9.01 -8.85 4.93
C ASP A 68 -8.20 -7.55 4.68
N GLY A 69 -7.75 -7.38 3.45
CA GLY A 69 -7.02 -6.19 3.02
C GLY A 69 -5.52 -6.23 3.22
N SER A 70 -4.96 -7.20 3.96
CA SER A 70 -3.53 -7.26 4.27
C SER A 70 -2.64 -7.12 3.06
N LYS A 71 -2.99 -7.78 1.94
CA LYS A 71 -2.22 -7.69 0.71
C LYS A 71 -2.21 -6.26 0.14
N THR A 72 -3.36 -5.59 0.11
CA THR A 72 -3.45 -4.21 -0.37
C THR A 72 -2.66 -3.27 0.52
N GLN A 73 -2.76 -3.43 1.83
CA GLN A 73 -1.99 -2.65 2.80
C GLN A 73 -0.47 -2.82 2.60
N LEU A 74 0.01 -4.04 2.40
CA LEU A 74 1.42 -4.32 2.10
C LEU A 74 1.89 -3.68 0.79
N GLU A 75 1.08 -3.75 -0.26
CA GLU A 75 1.40 -3.15 -1.55
C GLU A 75 1.48 -1.63 -1.46
N MET A 76 0.56 -0.99 -0.75
CA MET A 76 0.57 0.47 -0.55
C MET A 76 1.72 0.93 0.36
N CYS A 77 2.05 0.17 1.39
CA CYS A 77 3.23 0.43 2.21
C CYS A 77 4.52 0.34 1.39
N ALA A 78 4.64 -0.67 0.53
CA ALA A 78 5.77 -0.79 -0.37
C ALA A 78 5.86 0.41 -1.32
N LEU A 79 4.74 0.85 -1.89
CA LEU A 79 4.66 2.03 -2.74
C LEU A 79 5.04 3.29 -1.95
N SER A 80 4.53 3.46 -0.73
CA SER A 80 4.86 4.56 0.17
C SER A 80 6.37 4.66 0.43
N ASN A 81 7.00 3.56 0.78
CA ASN A 81 8.44 3.52 1.07
C ASN A 81 9.32 3.74 -0.16
N ALA A 82 8.81 3.44 -1.35
CA ALA A 82 9.53 3.65 -2.61
C ALA A 82 9.39 5.06 -3.17
N THR A 83 8.28 5.72 -2.91
CA THR A 83 7.99 7.07 -3.39
C THR A 83 8.31 8.15 -2.35
N GLY A 84 8.41 7.78 -1.06
CA GLY A 84 8.43 8.72 0.05
C GLY A 84 7.04 9.35 0.31
N TYR A 85 5.98 8.90 -0.35
CA TYR A 85 4.63 9.42 -0.18
C TYR A 85 3.95 8.71 1.00
N PRO A 86 3.55 9.44 2.06
CA PRO A 86 2.89 8.81 3.20
C PRO A 86 1.46 8.35 2.85
N VAL A 87 0.85 7.59 3.75
CA VAL A 87 -0.60 7.44 3.79
C VAL A 87 -1.21 8.70 4.39
N ASP A 88 -2.35 9.14 3.86
CA ASP A 88 -3.04 10.33 4.37
C ASP A 88 -3.65 10.08 5.77
N VAL A 89 -4.29 8.93 5.91
CA VAL A 89 -4.86 8.46 7.18
C VAL A 89 -4.44 7.01 7.44
N PRO A 90 -4.41 6.53 8.69
CA PRO A 90 -4.17 5.14 9.01
C PRO A 90 -5.10 4.20 8.22
N GLY A 91 -4.52 3.21 7.52
CA GLY A 91 -5.25 2.25 6.69
C GLY A 91 -5.70 2.79 5.35
N MET A 92 -5.52 4.10 5.08
CA MET A 92 -6.02 4.80 3.88
C MET A 92 -7.55 4.93 3.86
N HIS A 93 -8.10 5.71 2.93
CA HIS A 93 -9.56 5.93 2.86
C HIS A 93 -10.27 4.74 2.20
N GLY A 94 -9.67 4.13 1.17
CA GLY A 94 -10.29 3.03 0.44
C GLY A 94 -11.57 3.41 -0.29
N GLU A 95 -11.64 4.64 -0.77
CA GLU A 95 -12.84 5.23 -1.37
C GLU A 95 -13.41 4.38 -2.49
N ALA A 96 -14.73 4.27 -2.53
CA ALA A 96 -15.42 3.59 -3.62
C ALA A 96 -15.62 4.56 -4.78
N CYS A 97 -15.03 4.25 -5.96
CA CYS A 97 -15.15 5.10 -7.13
C CYS A 97 -14.99 4.34 -8.46
N SER A 98 -15.39 4.99 -9.53
CA SER A 98 -15.06 4.63 -10.91
C SER A 98 -13.80 5.36 -11.37
N VAL A 99 -13.30 4.98 -12.56
CA VAL A 99 -12.14 5.64 -13.18
C VAL A 99 -12.40 7.14 -13.40
N ASP A 100 -13.60 7.49 -13.84
CA ASP A 100 -13.99 8.88 -14.14
C ASP A 100 -14.09 9.75 -12.87
N GLU A 101 -14.28 9.13 -11.70
CA GLU A 101 -14.38 9.83 -10.42
C GLU A 101 -13.04 10.01 -9.71
N LEU A 102 -11.98 9.31 -10.14
CA LEU A 102 -10.68 9.36 -9.46
C LEU A 102 -10.19 10.77 -9.19
N ALA A 103 -10.17 11.63 -10.23
CA ALA A 103 -9.66 13.00 -10.15
C ALA A 103 -10.60 13.98 -9.43
N SER A 104 -11.80 13.55 -9.04
CA SER A 104 -12.74 14.37 -8.25
C SER A 104 -12.84 13.92 -6.79
N LYS A 105 -12.63 12.63 -6.52
CA LYS A 105 -12.71 12.06 -5.18
C LYS A 105 -11.38 12.08 -4.43
N LEU A 106 -10.28 11.76 -5.12
CA LEU A 106 -8.95 11.66 -4.51
C LEU A 106 -8.19 12.99 -4.56
N VAL A 107 -8.86 14.03 -4.17
CA VAL A 107 -8.34 15.40 -4.09
C VAL A 107 -8.62 15.96 -2.69
N PRO A 108 -7.98 17.08 -2.29
CA PRO A 108 -8.23 17.67 -0.99
C PRO A 108 -9.72 17.98 -0.73
N GLY A 109 -10.13 17.88 0.53
CA GLY A 109 -11.47 18.26 0.96
C GLY A 109 -11.84 19.71 0.57
N SER A 110 -10.87 20.62 0.50
CA SER A 110 -11.04 21.98 0.00
C SER A 110 -11.42 22.04 -1.49
N ALA A 111 -11.11 20.98 -2.25
CA ALA A 111 -11.49 20.80 -3.66
C ALA A 111 -12.68 19.84 -3.83
N GLY A 112 -13.33 19.43 -2.74
CA GLY A 112 -14.51 18.56 -2.74
C GLY A 112 -14.22 17.06 -2.67
N GLY A 113 -12.97 16.66 -2.45
CA GLY A 113 -12.57 15.26 -2.32
C GLY A 113 -12.42 14.80 -0.87
N VAL A 114 -11.79 13.64 -0.68
CA VAL A 114 -11.65 12.98 0.62
C VAL A 114 -10.31 13.18 1.31
N MET A 115 -9.29 13.67 0.58
CA MET A 115 -7.94 13.79 1.13
C MET A 115 -7.87 14.94 2.16
N SER A 116 -7.09 14.75 3.23
CA SER A 116 -6.94 15.73 4.31
C SER A 116 -6.25 17.01 3.87
N SER A 117 -5.36 16.92 2.88
CA SER A 117 -4.58 18.04 2.34
C SER A 117 -4.16 17.78 0.89
N GLU A 118 -3.44 18.74 0.31
CA GLU A 118 -2.73 18.52 -0.96
C GLU A 118 -1.48 17.68 -0.68
N GLY A 119 -1.56 16.34 -0.92
CA GLY A 119 -0.46 15.39 -0.70
C GLY A 119 0.89 15.82 -1.25
N PRO A 120 1.88 14.93 -1.37
CA PRO A 120 1.69 13.61 -2.00
C PRO A 120 1.26 12.51 -1.04
N PHE A 121 0.44 11.59 -1.50
CA PHE A 121 -0.01 10.44 -0.72
C PHE A 121 -0.03 9.17 -1.56
N VAL A 122 -0.05 8.01 -0.89
CA VAL A 122 -0.46 6.74 -1.49
C VAL A 122 -1.87 6.39 -1.01
N GLU A 123 -2.68 5.81 -1.93
CA GLU A 123 -4.06 5.48 -1.64
C GLU A 123 -4.52 4.27 -2.46
N TYR A 124 -5.48 3.52 -1.98
CA TYR A 124 -6.21 2.55 -2.80
C TYR A 124 -7.67 2.95 -2.92
N VAL A 125 -8.32 2.48 -3.97
CA VAL A 125 -9.75 2.67 -4.18
C VAL A 125 -10.44 1.33 -4.39
N THR A 126 -11.73 1.28 -4.07
CA THR A 126 -12.59 0.12 -4.34
C THR A 126 -13.54 0.42 -5.50
N GLY A 127 -14.06 -0.63 -6.13
CA GLY A 127 -15.01 -0.51 -7.24
C GLY A 127 -14.39 -0.77 -8.61
N ASN A 128 -14.94 -0.15 -9.64
CA ASN A 128 -14.62 -0.47 -11.05
C ASN A 128 -13.32 0.19 -11.56
N VAL A 129 -12.32 0.30 -10.69
CA VAL A 129 -10.97 0.76 -11.03
C VAL A 129 -10.00 -0.42 -11.15
N ALA A 130 -10.28 -1.52 -10.43
CA ALA A 130 -9.43 -2.71 -10.50
C ALA A 130 -9.62 -3.47 -11.85
N PRO A 131 -8.53 -4.08 -12.37
CA PRO A 131 -7.21 -4.27 -11.77
C PRO A 131 -6.22 -3.12 -12.05
N GLY A 132 -6.69 -1.92 -12.14
CA GLY A 132 -5.91 -0.76 -12.59
C GLY A 132 -5.06 -0.09 -11.52
N VAL A 133 -4.20 0.77 -11.99
CA VAL A 133 -3.35 1.66 -11.20
C VAL A 133 -3.46 3.07 -11.72
N PHE A 134 -3.24 4.05 -10.86
CA PHE A 134 -3.46 5.45 -11.22
C PHE A 134 -2.49 6.39 -10.49
N VAL A 135 -2.36 7.57 -11.07
CA VAL A 135 -1.79 8.75 -10.42
C VAL A 135 -2.76 9.91 -10.59
N ILE A 136 -3.03 10.64 -9.52
CA ILE A 136 -3.72 11.92 -9.58
C ILE A 136 -2.67 13.01 -9.62
N ALA A 137 -2.72 13.81 -10.68
CA ALA A 137 -1.80 14.92 -10.89
C ALA A 137 -2.56 16.25 -10.81
N LYS A 138 -1.98 17.26 -10.13
CA LYS A 138 -2.47 18.63 -10.17
C LYS A 138 -1.61 19.45 -11.13
N SER A 139 -2.21 20.08 -12.11
CA SER A 139 -1.52 21.05 -12.97
C SER A 139 -1.60 22.43 -12.34
N THR A 140 -0.45 23.12 -12.27
CA THR A 140 -0.34 24.51 -11.86
C THR A 140 0.04 25.44 -13.02
N ASN A 141 0.12 24.90 -14.23
CA ASN A 141 0.51 25.61 -15.45
C ASN A 141 -0.66 25.66 -16.43
N ASP A 142 -1.11 26.85 -16.79
CA ASP A 142 -2.29 27.04 -17.65
C ASP A 142 -2.12 26.42 -19.05
N VAL A 143 -0.92 26.44 -19.61
CA VAL A 143 -0.64 25.81 -20.93
C VAL A 143 -0.79 24.31 -20.82
N VAL A 144 -0.21 23.70 -19.77
CA VAL A 144 -0.34 22.24 -19.52
C VAL A 144 -1.79 21.87 -19.23
N THR A 145 -2.49 22.68 -18.44
CA THR A 145 -3.93 22.48 -18.18
C THR A 145 -4.73 22.49 -19.47
N HIS A 146 -4.49 23.47 -20.34
CA HIS A 146 -5.17 23.59 -21.63
C HIS A 146 -4.90 22.35 -22.52
N GLU A 147 -3.64 21.87 -22.57
CA GLU A 147 -3.27 20.69 -23.34
C GLU A 147 -3.95 19.41 -22.79
N LEU A 148 -3.95 19.24 -21.46
CA LEU A 148 -4.59 18.08 -20.84
C LEU A 148 -6.11 18.07 -21.05
N ASP A 149 -6.75 19.24 -20.99
CA ASP A 149 -8.18 19.41 -21.31
C ASP A 149 -8.46 19.12 -22.79
N TYR A 150 -7.60 19.62 -23.69
CA TYR A 150 -7.67 19.33 -25.13
C TYR A 150 -7.54 17.83 -25.42
N LEU A 151 -6.61 17.14 -24.73
CA LEU A 151 -6.42 15.70 -24.82
C LEU A 151 -7.50 14.89 -24.08
N LYS A 152 -8.51 15.57 -23.52
CA LYS A 152 -9.68 14.96 -22.85
C LYS A 152 -9.35 14.09 -21.63
N LEU A 153 -8.29 14.45 -20.90
CA LEU A 153 -8.01 13.81 -19.63
C LEU A 153 -8.93 14.28 -18.49
N GLY A 154 -9.81 15.23 -18.75
CA GLY A 154 -10.74 15.80 -17.80
C GLY A 154 -10.77 17.31 -17.90
N LYS A 155 -11.23 17.98 -16.83
CA LYS A 155 -11.12 19.44 -16.64
C LYS A 155 -10.31 19.69 -15.39
N GLY A 156 -9.20 20.40 -15.58
CA GLY A 156 -8.28 20.69 -14.50
C GLY A 156 -8.88 21.36 -13.26
N PRO A 157 -8.10 21.55 -12.22
CA PRO A 157 -6.65 21.36 -12.18
C PRO A 157 -6.17 19.92 -11.90
N TYR A 158 -7.06 18.98 -11.51
CA TYR A 158 -6.70 17.61 -11.17
C TYR A 158 -7.00 16.66 -12.31
N TYR A 159 -6.07 15.76 -12.59
CA TYR A 159 -6.16 14.78 -13.68
C TYR A 159 -5.80 13.39 -13.19
N ALA A 160 -6.54 12.38 -13.64
CA ALA A 160 -6.22 10.98 -13.39
C ALA A 160 -5.43 10.40 -14.56
N LEU A 161 -4.23 9.94 -14.29
CA LEU A 161 -3.44 9.12 -15.20
C LEU A 161 -3.70 7.66 -14.80
N TYR A 162 -4.44 6.93 -15.62
CA TYR A 162 -4.92 5.60 -15.30
C TYR A 162 -4.39 4.55 -16.26
N ARG A 163 -3.96 3.43 -15.71
CA ARG A 163 -3.60 2.23 -16.45
C ARG A 163 -4.55 1.10 -16.04
N PRO A 164 -5.30 0.50 -16.99
CA PRO A 164 -6.39 -0.43 -16.69
C PRO A 164 -5.93 -1.84 -16.28
N TYR A 165 -4.66 -2.09 -16.07
CA TYR A 165 -4.12 -3.39 -15.71
C TYR A 165 -2.77 -3.30 -14.99
N HIS A 166 -2.46 -4.36 -14.27
CA HIS A 166 -1.12 -4.68 -13.81
C HIS A 166 -0.92 -6.19 -14.03
N LEU A 167 0.09 -6.56 -14.79
CA LEU A 167 0.29 -7.93 -15.28
C LEU A 167 1.55 -8.51 -14.63
N ALA A 168 1.52 -8.67 -13.30
CA ALA A 168 2.69 -8.96 -12.47
C ALA A 168 3.59 -10.08 -13.03
N SER A 169 3.01 -11.21 -13.46
CA SER A 169 3.79 -12.32 -14.00
C SER A 169 4.40 -12.02 -15.38
N ILE A 170 3.66 -11.32 -16.24
CA ILE A 170 4.13 -10.98 -17.60
C ILE A 170 5.19 -9.88 -17.51
N GLU A 171 4.99 -8.91 -16.63
CA GLU A 171 5.87 -7.75 -16.46
C GLU A 171 7.15 -8.07 -15.67
N ALA A 172 7.25 -9.23 -15.02
CA ALA A 172 8.47 -9.67 -14.36
C ALA A 172 9.69 -9.65 -15.30
N ASN A 173 9.48 -9.93 -16.59
CA ASN A 173 10.53 -9.87 -17.60
C ASN A 173 11.13 -8.47 -17.77
N LEU A 174 10.36 -7.41 -17.56
CA LEU A 174 10.85 -6.03 -17.59
C LEU A 174 11.81 -5.77 -16.43
N SER A 175 11.47 -6.25 -15.21
CA SER A 175 12.35 -6.13 -14.05
C SER A 175 13.66 -6.88 -14.23
N ILE A 176 13.58 -8.09 -14.82
CA ILE A 176 14.78 -8.88 -15.15
C ILE A 176 15.63 -8.14 -16.19
N GLY A 177 14.99 -7.57 -17.22
CA GLY A 177 15.67 -6.78 -18.24
C GLY A 177 16.38 -5.56 -17.65
N GLU A 178 15.70 -4.78 -16.83
CA GLU A 178 16.29 -3.61 -16.14
C GLU A 178 17.48 -4.01 -15.26
N ALA A 179 17.37 -5.11 -14.53
CA ALA A 179 18.45 -5.59 -13.67
C ALA A 179 19.68 -6.05 -14.48
N ILE A 180 19.48 -6.73 -15.63
CA ILE A 180 20.56 -7.31 -16.43
C ILE A 180 21.14 -6.28 -17.41
N ILE A 181 20.30 -5.50 -18.09
CA ILE A 181 20.71 -4.60 -19.17
C ILE A 181 21.14 -3.25 -18.61
N ASP A 182 20.34 -2.69 -17.68
CA ASP A 182 20.55 -1.35 -17.16
C ASP A 182 21.32 -1.34 -15.83
N GLY A 183 21.53 -2.51 -15.20
CA GLY A 183 22.21 -2.65 -13.91
C GLY A 183 21.47 -1.97 -12.76
N ARG A 184 20.17 -1.78 -12.88
CA ARG A 184 19.34 -1.07 -11.89
C ARG A 184 18.21 -1.92 -11.35
N SER A 185 17.82 -1.67 -10.12
CA SER A 185 16.60 -2.21 -9.54
C SER A 185 15.39 -1.49 -10.11
N THR A 186 14.37 -2.26 -10.50
CA THR A 186 13.08 -1.72 -10.89
C THR A 186 12.41 -0.99 -9.73
N PHE A 187 12.67 -1.42 -8.51
CA PHE A 187 12.07 -0.91 -7.29
C PHE A 187 13.01 -1.05 -6.10
N HIS A 188 13.10 -0.01 -5.31
CA HIS A 188 13.76 -0.03 -4.02
C HIS A 188 13.14 1.03 -3.12
N PRO A 189 13.04 0.81 -1.82
CA PRO A 189 12.62 1.85 -0.89
C PRO A 189 13.66 2.96 -0.86
N ILE A 190 13.19 4.21 -0.79
CA ILE A 190 14.02 5.40 -0.60
C ILE A 190 14.02 5.87 0.86
N GLY A 191 13.10 5.34 1.66
CA GLY A 191 12.97 5.68 3.07
C GLY A 191 11.98 4.75 3.78
N TRP A 192 11.86 4.92 5.10
CA TRP A 192 10.85 4.25 5.91
C TRP A 192 9.71 5.22 6.21
N THR A 193 8.81 5.39 5.24
CA THR A 193 7.70 6.34 5.28
C THR A 193 6.47 5.76 5.97
N SER A 194 6.19 4.48 5.72
CA SER A 194 5.04 3.75 6.27
C SER A 194 5.45 2.37 6.76
N GLU A 195 4.60 1.80 7.65
CA GLU A 195 4.73 0.44 8.17
C GLU A 195 3.39 -0.27 8.12
N VAL A 196 3.40 -1.60 7.92
CA VAL A 196 2.20 -2.42 8.05
C VAL A 196 2.20 -3.10 9.39
N THR A 197 1.37 -2.62 10.29
CA THR A 197 1.20 -3.17 11.63
C THR A 197 0.24 -4.37 11.62
N ALA A 198 0.34 -5.23 12.62
CA ALA A 198 -0.60 -6.32 12.84
C ALA A 198 -1.75 -5.83 13.75
N VAL A 199 -2.99 -5.96 13.28
CA VAL A 199 -4.20 -5.61 14.03
C VAL A 199 -5.03 -6.87 14.29
N ALA A 200 -5.49 -7.05 15.52
CA ALA A 200 -6.26 -8.22 15.94
C ALA A 200 -7.65 -8.25 15.27
N LYS A 201 -8.01 -9.38 14.65
CA LYS A 201 -9.32 -9.60 14.00
C LYS A 201 -10.45 -9.85 15.00
N SER A 202 -10.12 -10.37 16.16
CA SER A 202 -11.04 -10.70 17.26
C SER A 202 -10.32 -10.53 18.60
N ASP A 203 -11.00 -10.69 19.70
CA ASP A 203 -10.36 -10.81 21.00
C ASP A 203 -9.46 -12.04 21.02
N LEU A 204 -8.20 -11.84 21.37
CA LEU A 204 -7.16 -12.86 21.41
C LEU A 204 -6.67 -13.00 22.86
N VAL A 205 -6.52 -14.24 23.33
CA VAL A 205 -6.08 -14.52 24.69
C VAL A 205 -4.58 -14.82 24.76
N ALA A 206 -3.97 -14.56 25.90
CA ALA A 206 -2.59 -14.93 26.18
C ALA A 206 -2.36 -16.44 25.91
N GLY A 207 -1.19 -16.79 25.40
CA GLY A 207 -0.86 -18.14 24.95
C GLY A 207 -1.29 -18.45 23.50
N THR A 208 -2.05 -17.59 22.84
CA THR A 208 -2.41 -17.79 21.41
C THR A 208 -1.16 -17.72 20.55
N LYS A 209 -0.95 -18.76 19.75
CA LYS A 209 0.11 -18.77 18.71
C LYS A 209 -0.42 -18.12 17.45
N LEU A 210 0.14 -16.97 17.10
CA LEU A 210 -0.34 -16.15 16.02
C LEU A 210 0.02 -16.72 14.64
N GLU A 211 -0.93 -16.65 13.73
CA GLU A 211 -0.71 -16.87 12.31
C GLU A 211 -0.32 -15.53 11.64
N GLY A 212 0.38 -15.64 10.51
CA GLY A 212 0.76 -14.46 9.72
C GLY A 212 -0.34 -13.97 8.77
N ILE A 213 0.09 -13.31 7.70
CA ILE A 213 -0.75 -12.71 6.67
C ILE A 213 -1.79 -13.70 6.15
N GLY A 214 -3.04 -13.26 6.10
CA GLY A 214 -4.17 -14.08 5.67
C GLY A 214 -4.55 -15.20 6.66
N GLY A 215 -4.07 -15.13 7.89
CA GLY A 215 -4.42 -16.05 8.96
C GLY A 215 -5.69 -15.66 9.72
N HIS A 216 -5.97 -16.40 10.81
CA HIS A 216 -7.19 -16.22 11.62
C HIS A 216 -7.11 -15.05 12.60
N HIS A 217 -5.91 -14.64 13.02
CA HIS A 217 -5.74 -13.83 14.22
C HIS A 217 -5.57 -12.34 13.93
N VAL A 218 -4.83 -11.99 12.86
CA VAL A 218 -4.48 -10.61 12.56
C VAL A 218 -4.64 -10.28 11.09
N HIS A 219 -4.85 -8.99 10.81
CA HIS A 219 -4.74 -8.42 9.45
C HIS A 219 -3.71 -7.30 9.43
N GLY A 220 -3.25 -6.94 8.23
CA GLY A 220 -2.32 -5.83 8.02
C GLY A 220 -3.04 -4.48 7.99
N PHE A 221 -2.43 -3.47 8.59
CA PHE A 221 -2.95 -2.12 8.63
C PHE A 221 -1.81 -1.12 8.47
N THR A 222 -1.82 -0.33 7.40
CA THR A 222 -0.73 0.61 7.09
C THR A 222 -0.90 1.90 7.84
N VAL A 223 0.17 2.32 8.51
CA VAL A 223 0.25 3.60 9.22
C VAL A 223 1.54 4.31 8.86
N ALA A 224 1.65 5.60 9.17
CA ALA A 224 2.93 6.29 9.06
C ALA A 224 3.98 5.60 9.94
N ALA A 225 5.22 5.49 9.47
CA ALA A 225 6.30 4.79 10.18
C ALA A 225 6.51 5.34 11.60
N ALA A 226 6.40 6.66 11.78
CA ALA A 226 6.49 7.29 13.09
C ALA A 226 5.35 6.88 14.04
N GLN A 227 4.15 6.66 13.53
CA GLN A 227 3.02 6.16 14.33
C GLN A 227 3.23 4.71 14.74
N ALA A 228 3.72 3.86 13.83
CA ALA A 228 4.06 2.48 14.16
C ALA A 228 5.14 2.40 15.25
N ALA A 229 6.18 3.23 15.12
CA ALA A 229 7.25 3.31 16.12
C ALA A 229 6.74 3.81 17.48
N ALA A 230 5.92 4.86 17.50
CA ALA A 230 5.34 5.40 18.73
C ALA A 230 4.42 4.40 19.44
N ALA A 231 3.75 3.53 18.69
CA ALA A 231 2.89 2.46 19.22
C ALA A 231 3.67 1.18 19.57
N ASP A 232 4.99 1.15 19.40
CA ASP A 232 5.82 -0.06 19.54
C ASP A 232 5.24 -1.26 18.76
N ALA A 233 4.63 -0.99 17.60
CA ALA A 233 3.84 -1.93 16.85
C ALA A 233 4.70 -3.01 16.17
N VAL A 234 4.26 -4.26 16.26
CA VAL A 234 4.91 -5.36 15.53
C VAL A 234 4.52 -5.30 14.04
N PRO A 235 5.50 -5.22 13.12
CA PRO A 235 5.21 -5.38 11.70
C PRO A 235 4.56 -6.74 11.42
N ILE A 236 3.52 -6.74 10.57
CA ILE A 236 2.79 -7.98 10.27
C ILE A 236 3.70 -9.11 9.72
N GLY A 237 4.79 -8.75 9.07
CA GLY A 237 5.77 -9.71 8.55
C GLY A 237 6.53 -10.49 9.63
N LEU A 238 6.55 -10.01 10.88
CA LEU A 238 7.22 -10.68 12.00
C LEU A 238 6.28 -11.55 12.84
N ILE A 239 4.96 -11.35 12.73
CA ILE A 239 3.96 -11.87 13.66
C ILE A 239 3.78 -13.39 13.59
N ALA A 240 4.06 -14.01 12.44
CA ALA A 240 3.83 -15.43 12.23
C ALA A 240 4.68 -16.29 13.19
N GLY A 241 4.01 -17.12 13.97
CA GLY A 241 4.64 -18.03 14.94
C GLY A 241 4.92 -17.42 16.30
N CYS A 242 4.70 -16.11 16.49
CA CYS A 242 4.77 -15.48 17.80
C CYS A 242 3.67 -16.00 18.74
N THR A 243 3.94 -16.00 20.03
CA THR A 243 2.95 -16.34 21.06
C THR A 243 2.56 -15.07 21.82
N LEU A 244 1.26 -14.83 22.01
CA LEU A 244 0.78 -13.73 22.84
C LEU A 244 1.14 -13.97 24.29
N VAL A 245 1.71 -12.96 24.96
CA VAL A 245 2.03 -12.99 26.39
C VAL A 245 0.94 -12.35 27.25
N ARG A 246 0.02 -11.64 26.61
CA ARG A 246 -1.18 -11.05 27.25
C ARG A 246 -2.36 -11.00 26.28
N ASP A 247 -3.55 -10.73 26.80
CA ASP A 247 -4.76 -10.60 25.98
C ASP A 247 -4.68 -9.34 25.10
N VAL A 248 -5.20 -9.44 23.88
CA VAL A 248 -5.29 -8.34 22.92
C VAL A 248 -6.73 -8.26 22.41
N ALA A 249 -7.34 -7.09 22.57
CA ALA A 249 -8.73 -6.87 22.15
C ALA A 249 -8.87 -6.79 20.61
N ALA A 250 -10.05 -7.14 20.12
CA ALA A 250 -10.40 -6.97 18.72
C ALA A 250 -10.16 -5.53 18.25
N GLY A 251 -9.54 -5.35 17.08
CA GLY A 251 -9.20 -4.06 16.52
C GLY A 251 -7.97 -3.38 17.13
N ALA A 252 -7.35 -3.94 18.15
CA ALA A 252 -6.13 -3.40 18.74
C ALA A 252 -4.90 -3.76 17.89
N THR A 253 -3.96 -2.82 17.79
CA THR A 253 -2.64 -3.07 17.20
C THR A 253 -1.82 -3.93 18.16
N VAL A 254 -1.20 -4.98 17.65
CA VAL A 254 -0.29 -5.84 18.42
C VAL A 254 1.07 -5.14 18.54
N SER A 255 1.51 -4.94 19.78
CA SER A 255 2.82 -4.34 20.08
C SER A 255 3.88 -5.41 20.39
N TYR A 256 5.15 -5.00 20.39
CA TYR A 256 6.24 -5.90 20.82
C TYR A 256 6.08 -6.39 22.26
N ALA A 257 5.44 -5.59 23.13
CA ALA A 257 5.15 -6.00 24.50
C ALA A 257 4.03 -7.05 24.62
N ASP A 258 3.27 -7.31 23.54
CA ASP A 258 2.17 -8.29 23.53
C ASP A 258 2.64 -9.68 23.11
N VAL A 259 3.83 -9.81 22.52
CA VAL A 259 4.27 -11.06 21.88
C VAL A 259 5.65 -11.49 22.34
N GLU A 260 5.84 -12.79 22.37
CA GLU A 260 7.17 -13.41 22.43
C GLU A 260 7.67 -13.63 20.99
N LEU A 261 8.72 -12.86 20.62
CA LEU A 261 9.38 -13.00 19.33
C LEU A 261 10.51 -14.03 19.43
N ASP A 262 10.64 -14.85 18.41
CA ASP A 262 11.82 -15.69 18.24
C ASP A 262 12.98 -14.85 17.66
N GLU A 263 13.84 -14.35 18.57
CA GLU A 263 15.02 -13.54 18.21
C GLU A 263 16.07 -14.32 17.39
N GLY A 264 15.95 -15.66 17.32
CA GLY A 264 16.78 -16.50 16.46
C GLY A 264 16.42 -16.45 14.98
N ARG A 265 15.28 -15.87 14.62
CA ARG A 265 14.86 -15.75 13.22
C ARG A 265 15.66 -14.67 12.49
N PRO A 266 16.26 -14.95 11.31
CA PRO A 266 17.03 -13.97 10.57
C PRO A 266 16.25 -12.69 10.26
N ILE A 267 14.95 -12.78 9.97
CA ILE A 267 14.12 -11.61 9.68
C ILE A 267 13.98 -10.67 10.89
N VAL A 268 13.93 -11.23 12.11
CA VAL A 268 13.89 -10.45 13.34
C VAL A 268 15.22 -9.75 13.57
N ALA A 269 16.34 -10.44 13.38
CA ALA A 269 17.67 -9.85 13.48
C ALA A 269 17.86 -8.70 12.46
N MET A 270 17.40 -8.88 11.20
CA MET A 270 17.42 -7.85 10.18
C MET A 270 16.57 -6.63 10.57
N ARG A 271 15.40 -6.85 11.16
CA ARG A 271 14.56 -5.76 11.66
C ARG A 271 15.24 -5.00 12.80
N ARG A 272 15.86 -5.68 13.76
CA ARG A 272 16.61 -5.04 14.85
C ARG A 272 17.76 -4.19 14.29
N LEU A 273 18.45 -4.69 13.26
CA LEU A 273 19.47 -3.91 12.57
C LEU A 273 18.89 -2.67 11.91
N GLN A 274 17.77 -2.81 11.19
CA GLN A 274 17.06 -1.68 10.57
C GLN A 274 16.67 -0.63 11.62
N ASP A 275 16.07 -1.05 12.73
CA ASP A 275 15.66 -0.15 13.82
C ASP A 275 16.88 0.61 14.39
N ALA A 276 18.03 -0.07 14.57
CA ALA A 276 19.25 0.56 15.02
C ALA A 276 19.81 1.56 14.01
N MET A 277 19.74 1.25 12.72
CA MET A 277 20.18 2.14 11.64
C MET A 277 19.31 3.40 11.54
N LEU A 278 17.99 3.25 11.73
CA LEU A 278 17.05 4.37 11.79
C LEU A 278 17.34 5.27 13.01
N ALA A 279 17.51 4.67 14.19
CA ALA A 279 17.83 5.40 15.41
C ALA A 279 19.14 6.19 15.34
N ASN A 280 20.10 5.71 14.56
CA ASN A 280 21.39 6.35 14.35
C ASN A 280 21.41 7.30 13.13
N GLY A 281 20.30 7.49 12.42
CA GLY A 281 20.22 8.31 11.22
C GLY A 281 21.01 7.78 10.02
N THR A 282 21.32 6.47 10.00
CA THR A 282 22.05 5.83 8.89
C THR A 282 21.08 5.40 7.78
N LEU A 283 19.82 5.24 8.11
CA LEU A 283 18.69 5.11 7.17
C LEU A 283 17.77 6.30 7.40
N GLY A 284 17.54 7.10 6.38
CA GLY A 284 16.67 8.28 6.42
C GLY A 284 15.96 8.44 5.11
#